data_7b1742497f07c21257353b294b10dd23
#
_entry.id   7b1742497f07c21257353b294b10dd23
#
_cell.length_a   1.000
_cell.length_b   1.000
_cell.length_c   1.000
_cell.angle_alpha   90.00
_cell.angle_beta   90.00
_cell.angle_gamma   90.00
#
_symmetry.space_group_name_H-M   'P 1'
#
loop_
_entity.id
_entity.type
_entity.pdbx_description
1 polymer ?
#
loop_
_entity_poly.entity_id
_entity_poly.type
_entity_poly.pdbx_seq_one_letter_code
_entity_poly.pdbx_strand_id
1 'polypeptide(L)'
;MDMQTAYAGYGARKVWHKEDRMRLSLPLYSLGEEIFSAVSHGVGALFGAAALVMLLWFCEKSFVNVVSVSIFGGTMILLYTVSTLYHALNVNRAKKVFRVLDHCTIYLLIAGTYTPITLCCIEGRQGIVMFAAVWAAA
;
A
#
# COMPACT_ATOMS: atom_id res chain seq x y z
N MET A 1 8.32 -20.54 18.21
CA MET A 1 9.50 -19.64 18.13
C MET A 1 9.22 -18.51 19.09
N ASP A 2 9.96 -18.43 20.19
CA ASP A 2 9.66 -17.49 21.30
C ASP A 2 9.88 -16.05 20.82
N MET A 3 8.94 -15.15 21.18
CA MET A 3 9.01 -13.72 20.80
C MET A 3 10.32 -13.07 21.26
N GLN A 4 10.94 -13.55 22.34
CA GLN A 4 12.23 -13.04 22.82
C GLN A 4 13.41 -13.38 21.87
N THR A 5 13.39 -14.52 21.23
CA THR A 5 14.45 -14.91 20.27
C THR A 5 14.36 -14.15 18.94
N ALA A 6 13.14 -13.78 18.51
CA ALA A 6 12.97 -12.96 17.31
C ALA A 6 13.51 -11.52 17.49
N TYR A 7 13.66 -11.06 18.74
CA TYR A 7 14.12 -9.70 19.06
C TYR A 7 15.61 -9.59 19.42
N ALA A 8 16.33 -10.72 19.54
CA ALA A 8 17.75 -10.72 19.89
C ALA A 8 18.66 -10.03 18.85
N GLY A 9 18.24 -9.94 17.59
CA GLY A 9 18.97 -9.24 16.53
C GLY A 9 18.89 -7.70 16.55
N TYR A 10 18.02 -7.12 17.39
CA TYR A 10 17.82 -5.67 17.47
C TYR A 10 18.68 -4.98 18.54
N GLY A 11 19.65 -5.69 19.14
CA GLY A 11 20.43 -5.26 20.32
C GLY A 11 21.22 -3.94 20.22
N ALA A 12 21.38 -3.36 19.03
CA ALA A 12 22.18 -2.14 18.85
C ALA A 12 21.36 -0.91 18.39
N ARG A 13 20.10 -1.06 17.97
CA ARG A 13 19.26 0.05 17.52
C ARG A 13 18.30 0.51 18.61
N LYS A 14 18.25 1.83 18.85
CA LYS A 14 17.27 2.43 19.77
C LYS A 14 15.87 2.34 19.17
N VAL A 15 15.10 1.32 19.56
CA VAL A 15 13.72 1.15 19.13
C VAL A 15 12.83 2.19 19.80
N TRP A 16 12.06 2.93 18.99
CA TRP A 16 11.13 3.93 19.47
C TRP A 16 9.88 3.27 20.07
N HIS A 17 9.56 3.61 21.34
CA HIS A 17 8.45 3.03 22.11
C HIS A 17 8.45 1.48 22.16
N LYS A 18 9.60 0.89 22.50
CA LYS A 18 9.82 -0.56 22.49
C LYS A 18 8.76 -1.35 23.27
N GLU A 19 8.45 -0.91 24.49
CA GLU A 19 7.48 -1.62 25.37
C GLU A 19 6.07 -1.58 24.82
N ASP A 20 5.61 -0.40 24.35
CA ASP A 20 4.28 -0.24 23.77
C ASP A 20 4.14 -1.03 22.47
N ARG A 21 5.20 -1.08 21.65
CA ARG A 21 5.22 -1.89 20.43
C ARG A 21 5.09 -3.38 20.73
N MET A 22 5.78 -3.88 21.77
CA MET A 22 5.66 -5.27 22.20
C MET A 22 4.25 -5.58 22.71
N ARG A 23 3.65 -4.72 23.53
CA ARG A 23 2.27 -4.86 24.02
C ARG A 23 1.24 -4.92 22.90
N LEU A 24 1.43 -4.15 21.83
CA LEU A 24 0.53 -4.09 20.70
C LEU A 24 0.89 -5.05 19.55
N SER A 25 1.93 -5.88 19.73
CA SER A 25 2.47 -6.79 18.70
C SER A 25 2.84 -6.05 17.40
N LEU A 26 3.42 -4.85 17.53
CA LEU A 26 3.88 -4.03 16.40
C LEU A 26 5.37 -4.32 16.11
N PRO A 27 5.81 -4.16 14.85
CA PRO A 27 7.24 -4.27 14.49
C PRO A 27 8.10 -3.28 15.26
N LEU A 28 9.34 -3.68 15.56
CA LEU A 28 10.29 -2.85 16.30
C LEU A 28 11.06 -1.94 15.35
N TYR A 29 10.54 -0.75 15.10
CA TYR A 29 11.18 0.28 14.29
C TYR A 29 11.84 1.35 15.14
N SER A 30 12.96 1.90 14.68
CA SER A 30 13.53 3.13 15.19
C SER A 30 12.69 4.32 14.73
N LEU A 31 12.83 5.47 15.39
CA LEU A 31 12.15 6.70 14.96
C LEU A 31 12.58 7.13 13.55
N GLY A 32 13.87 6.93 13.19
CA GLY A 32 14.36 7.24 11.86
C GLY A 32 13.71 6.40 10.75
N GLU A 33 13.52 5.10 10.99
CA GLU A 33 12.82 4.21 10.06
C GLU A 33 11.35 4.63 9.86
N GLU A 34 10.66 5.02 10.92
CA GLU A 34 9.29 5.52 10.84
C GLU A 34 9.19 6.84 10.04
N ILE A 35 10.09 7.80 10.34
CA ILE A 35 10.11 9.09 9.62
C ILE A 35 10.45 8.86 8.14
N PHE A 36 11.47 8.06 7.85
CA PHE A 36 11.86 7.77 6.47
C PHE A 36 10.73 7.12 5.69
N SER A 37 10.06 6.11 6.27
CA SER A 37 8.94 5.44 5.64
C SER A 37 7.74 6.39 5.44
N ALA A 38 7.39 7.20 6.45
CA ALA A 38 6.30 8.17 6.33
C ALA A 38 6.57 9.20 5.23
N VAL A 39 7.79 9.74 5.15
CA VAL A 39 8.16 10.75 4.15
C VAL A 39 8.21 10.13 2.74
N SER A 40 8.88 8.98 2.57
CA SER A 40 9.00 8.34 1.26
C SER A 40 7.64 7.93 0.69
N HIS A 41 6.75 7.36 1.51
CA HIS A 41 5.39 7.02 1.08
C HIS A 41 4.52 8.27 0.86
N GLY A 42 4.67 9.31 1.66
CA GLY A 42 4.01 10.60 1.41
C GLY A 42 4.38 11.22 0.07
N VAL A 43 5.66 11.20 -0.27
CA VAL A 43 6.15 11.60 -1.61
C VAL A 43 5.59 10.67 -2.69
N GLY A 44 5.55 9.35 -2.43
CA GLY A 44 4.91 8.37 -3.32
C GLY A 44 3.44 8.66 -3.59
N ALA A 45 2.67 9.10 -2.58
CA ALA A 45 1.27 9.49 -2.76
C ALA A 45 1.11 10.72 -3.69
N LEU A 46 1.99 11.72 -3.55
CA LEU A 46 2.00 12.89 -4.44
C LEU A 46 2.35 12.51 -5.88
N PHE A 47 3.37 11.67 -6.08
CA PHE A 47 3.71 11.14 -7.41
C PHE A 47 2.56 10.29 -7.97
N GLY A 48 1.87 9.50 -7.15
CA GLY A 48 0.69 8.74 -7.55
C GLY A 48 -0.44 9.63 -8.05
N ALA A 49 -0.70 10.75 -7.36
CA ALA A 49 -1.70 11.72 -7.81
C ALA A 49 -1.31 12.38 -9.13
N ALA A 50 -0.05 12.79 -9.28
CA ALA A 50 0.45 13.35 -10.55
C ALA A 50 0.37 12.32 -11.69
N ALA A 51 0.76 11.08 -11.43
CA ALA A 51 0.69 9.99 -12.40
C ALA A 51 -0.75 9.70 -12.84
N LEU A 52 -1.73 9.70 -11.90
CA LEU A 52 -3.15 9.53 -12.22
C LEU A 52 -3.64 10.64 -13.16
N VAL A 53 -3.31 11.90 -12.87
CA VAL A 53 -3.68 13.03 -13.74
C VAL A 53 -3.09 12.85 -15.13
N MET A 54 -1.81 12.47 -15.23
CA MET A 54 -1.15 12.22 -16.53
C MET A 54 -1.79 11.05 -17.28
N LEU A 55 -2.06 9.95 -16.61
CA LEU A 55 -2.71 8.79 -17.20
C LEU A 55 -4.10 9.14 -17.74
N LEU A 56 -4.90 9.89 -16.95
CA LEU A 56 -6.20 10.37 -17.40
C LEU A 56 -6.10 11.36 -18.57
N TRP A 57 -5.03 12.13 -18.66
CA TRP A 57 -4.81 13.07 -19.76
C TRP A 57 -4.47 12.35 -21.07
N PHE A 58 -3.57 11.38 -21.01
CA PHE A 58 -3.03 10.69 -22.18
C PHE A 58 -3.79 9.42 -22.58
N CYS A 59 -4.61 8.82 -21.71
CA CYS A 59 -5.37 7.63 -22.08
C CYS A 59 -6.40 7.93 -23.15
N GLU A 60 -6.68 6.95 -23.99
CA GLU A 60 -7.81 6.98 -24.89
C GLU A 60 -9.12 7.13 -24.12
N LYS A 61 -10.02 8.03 -24.57
CA LYS A 61 -11.23 8.44 -23.83
C LYS A 61 -12.38 7.43 -23.97
N SER A 62 -12.08 6.13 -23.88
CA SER A 62 -13.12 5.11 -23.73
C SER A 62 -13.51 4.98 -22.26
N PHE A 63 -14.74 4.57 -21.99
CA PHE A 63 -15.21 4.35 -20.59
C PHE A 63 -14.32 3.34 -19.87
N VAL A 64 -13.98 2.23 -20.53
CA VAL A 64 -13.15 1.16 -19.95
C VAL A 64 -11.75 1.68 -19.59
N ASN A 65 -11.10 2.43 -20.48
CA ASN A 65 -9.76 2.96 -20.23
C ASN A 65 -9.76 3.96 -19.07
N VAL A 66 -10.68 4.91 -19.06
CA VAL A 66 -10.79 5.92 -17.98
C VAL A 66 -11.05 5.27 -16.63
N VAL A 67 -11.97 4.30 -16.56
CA VAL A 67 -12.26 3.59 -15.30
C VAL A 67 -11.04 2.76 -14.87
N SER A 68 -10.41 2.04 -15.78
CA SER A 68 -9.27 1.18 -15.47
C SER A 68 -8.08 1.96 -14.92
N VAL A 69 -7.69 3.08 -15.55
CA VAL A 69 -6.60 3.91 -15.05
C VAL A 69 -6.96 4.63 -13.75
N SER A 70 -8.26 4.98 -13.56
CA SER A 70 -8.73 5.55 -12.30
C SER A 70 -8.63 4.57 -11.14
N ILE A 71 -8.98 3.30 -11.36
CA ILE A 71 -8.84 2.23 -10.36
C ILE A 71 -7.37 2.04 -10.00
N PHE A 72 -6.48 1.93 -11.00
CA PHE A 72 -5.03 1.80 -10.77
C PHE A 72 -4.46 2.97 -9.97
N GLY A 73 -4.68 4.20 -10.43
CA GLY A 73 -4.16 5.39 -9.75
C GLY A 73 -4.78 5.58 -8.36
N GLY A 74 -6.08 5.30 -8.21
CA GLY A 74 -6.78 5.38 -6.93
C GLY A 74 -6.23 4.38 -5.90
N THR A 75 -6.00 3.13 -6.29
CA THR A 75 -5.42 2.11 -5.40
C THR A 75 -3.97 2.42 -5.02
N MET A 76 -3.20 3.00 -5.93
CA MET A 76 -1.83 3.47 -5.67
C MET A 76 -1.79 4.62 -4.66
N ILE A 77 -2.62 5.63 -4.84
CA ILE A 77 -2.74 6.76 -3.90
C ILE A 77 -3.22 6.25 -2.53
N LEU A 78 -4.20 5.35 -2.51
CA LEU A 78 -4.74 4.77 -1.28
C LEU A 78 -3.64 4.04 -0.49
N LEU A 79 -2.87 3.15 -1.14
CA LEU A 79 -1.78 2.43 -0.50
C LEU A 79 -0.76 3.39 0.12
N TYR A 80 -0.23 4.32 -0.67
CA TYR A 80 0.79 5.25 -0.18
C TYR A 80 0.27 6.17 0.93
N THR A 81 -1.01 6.58 0.87
CA THR A 81 -1.62 7.40 1.92
C THR A 81 -1.79 6.60 3.22
N VAL A 82 -2.33 5.38 3.15
CA VAL A 82 -2.51 4.51 4.31
C VAL A 82 -1.16 4.17 4.95
N SER A 83 -0.15 3.86 4.14
CA SER A 83 1.20 3.57 4.61
C SER A 83 1.85 4.79 5.27
N THR A 84 1.71 5.97 4.69
CA THR A 84 2.16 7.24 5.29
C THR A 84 1.53 7.45 6.67
N LEU A 85 0.22 7.27 6.78
CA LEU A 85 -0.50 7.41 8.05
C LEU A 85 -0.05 6.36 9.07
N TYR A 86 0.12 5.10 8.65
CA TYR A 86 0.63 4.05 9.52
C TYR A 86 1.97 4.43 10.14
N HIS A 87 2.91 4.90 9.34
CA HIS A 87 4.25 5.27 9.82
C HIS A 87 4.25 6.59 10.60
N ALA A 88 3.40 7.56 10.26
CA ALA A 88 3.30 8.85 10.95
C ALA A 88 2.60 8.78 12.32
N LEU A 89 1.74 7.77 12.55
CA LEU A 89 1.01 7.65 13.80
C LEU A 89 1.91 7.27 14.98
N ASN A 90 1.61 7.83 16.15
CA ASN A 90 2.18 7.39 17.42
C ASN A 90 1.80 5.93 17.72
N VAL A 91 2.64 5.26 18.52
CA VAL A 91 2.41 3.86 18.93
C VAL A 91 1.18 3.77 19.83
N ASN A 92 0.04 3.40 19.23
CA ASN A 92 -1.25 3.26 19.89
C ASN A 92 -2.12 2.21 19.15
N ARG A 93 -3.37 2.03 19.61
CA ARG A 93 -4.31 1.10 18.99
C ARG A 93 -4.64 1.46 17.53
N ALA A 94 -4.71 2.75 17.19
CA ALA A 94 -4.95 3.18 15.83
C ALA A 94 -3.82 2.73 14.89
N LYS A 95 -2.56 2.87 15.31
CA LYS A 95 -1.40 2.35 14.56
C LYS A 95 -1.51 0.85 14.26
N LYS A 96 -2.04 0.06 15.20
CA LYS A 96 -2.29 -1.38 14.96
C LYS A 96 -3.34 -1.61 13.87
N VAL A 97 -4.41 -0.82 13.84
CA VAL A 97 -5.43 -0.89 12.78
C VAL A 97 -4.83 -0.47 11.43
N PHE A 98 -4.13 0.67 11.39
CA PHE A 98 -3.47 1.14 10.17
C PHE A 98 -2.43 0.17 9.64
N ARG A 99 -1.75 -0.60 10.49
CA ARG A 99 -0.86 -1.69 10.06
C ARG A 99 -1.61 -2.76 9.25
N VAL A 100 -2.79 -3.15 9.68
CA VAL A 100 -3.60 -4.14 8.95
C VAL A 100 -4.04 -3.55 7.62
N LEU A 101 -4.53 -2.31 7.62
CA LEU A 101 -4.94 -1.62 6.39
C LEU A 101 -3.77 -1.46 5.41
N ASP A 102 -2.58 -1.07 5.89
CA ASP A 102 -1.36 -0.96 5.08
C ASP A 102 -1.03 -2.26 4.35
N HIS A 103 -1.16 -3.42 5.04
CA HIS A 103 -0.94 -4.71 4.41
C HIS A 103 -2.07 -5.09 3.42
N CYS A 104 -3.33 -4.79 3.75
CA CYS A 104 -4.47 -5.08 2.87
C CYS A 104 -4.44 -4.24 1.59
N THR A 105 -4.02 -2.98 1.65
CA THR A 105 -3.96 -2.12 0.47
C THR A 105 -2.95 -2.58 -0.58
N ILE A 106 -1.98 -3.43 -0.22
CA ILE A 106 -1.07 -4.06 -1.17
C ILE A 106 -1.83 -4.95 -2.16
N TYR A 107 -2.76 -5.77 -1.67
CA TYR A 107 -3.59 -6.64 -2.52
C TYR A 107 -4.48 -5.80 -3.44
N LEU A 108 -5.07 -4.71 -2.92
CA LEU A 108 -5.86 -3.79 -3.73
C LEU A 108 -5.01 -3.12 -4.82
N LEU A 109 -3.76 -2.74 -4.54
CA LEU A 109 -2.87 -2.20 -5.56
C LEU A 109 -2.51 -3.24 -6.62
N ILE A 110 -2.28 -4.50 -6.23
CA ILE A 110 -2.04 -5.58 -7.19
C ILE A 110 -3.25 -5.70 -8.13
N ALA A 111 -4.46 -5.83 -7.60
CA ALA A 111 -5.67 -5.90 -8.41
C ALA A 111 -5.87 -4.63 -9.27
N GLY A 112 -5.62 -3.47 -8.71
CA GLY A 112 -5.68 -2.18 -9.41
C GLY A 112 -4.70 -2.10 -10.58
N THR A 113 -3.48 -2.60 -10.40
CA THR A 113 -2.44 -2.64 -11.45
C THR A 113 -2.83 -3.57 -12.60
N TYR A 114 -3.40 -4.74 -12.28
CA TYR A 114 -3.86 -5.67 -13.31
C TYR A 114 -5.12 -5.19 -14.05
N THR A 115 -5.88 -4.26 -13.48
CA THR A 115 -7.13 -3.77 -14.09
C THR A 115 -6.92 -3.20 -15.50
N PRO A 116 -6.05 -2.21 -15.76
CA PRO A 116 -5.82 -1.73 -17.12
C PRO A 116 -5.15 -2.78 -18.01
N ILE A 117 -4.30 -3.64 -17.48
CA ILE A 117 -3.65 -4.70 -18.25
C ILE A 117 -4.70 -5.68 -18.79
N THR A 118 -5.59 -6.14 -17.93
CA THR A 118 -6.57 -7.16 -18.30
C THR A 118 -7.74 -6.63 -19.11
N LEU A 119 -8.17 -5.39 -18.90
CA LEU A 119 -9.33 -4.82 -19.57
C LEU A 119 -8.99 -4.00 -20.82
N CYS A 120 -7.76 -3.46 -20.91
CA CYS A 120 -7.37 -2.61 -22.04
C CYS A 120 -6.34 -3.25 -22.98
N CYS A 121 -5.52 -4.20 -22.48
CA CYS A 121 -4.46 -4.81 -23.30
C CYS A 121 -4.77 -6.26 -23.68
N ILE A 122 -5.63 -6.96 -22.93
CA ILE A 122 -6.01 -8.34 -23.25
C ILE A 122 -7.42 -8.35 -23.82
N GLU A 123 -7.50 -8.67 -25.11
CA GLU A 123 -8.78 -8.64 -25.83
C GLU A 123 -9.70 -9.82 -25.45
N GLY A 124 -11.00 -9.58 -25.48
CA GLY A 124 -12.04 -10.58 -25.43
C GLY A 124 -12.25 -11.21 -24.04
N ARG A 125 -12.76 -12.42 -24.04
CA ARG A 125 -13.18 -13.14 -22.81
C ARG A 125 -12.03 -13.40 -21.84
N GLN A 126 -10.82 -13.60 -22.35
CA GLN A 126 -9.65 -13.90 -21.52
C GLN A 126 -9.31 -12.74 -20.57
N GLY A 127 -9.35 -11.50 -21.04
CA GLY A 127 -9.12 -10.31 -20.21
C GLY A 127 -10.12 -10.20 -19.06
N ILE A 128 -11.42 -10.44 -19.35
CA ILE A 128 -12.48 -10.40 -18.33
C ILE A 128 -12.30 -11.50 -17.29
N VAL A 129 -11.96 -12.73 -17.71
CA VAL A 129 -11.72 -13.85 -16.79
C VAL A 129 -10.51 -13.58 -15.90
N MET A 130 -9.41 -13.05 -16.46
CA MET A 130 -8.23 -12.70 -15.67
C MET A 130 -8.52 -11.55 -14.70
N PHE A 131 -9.25 -10.52 -15.14
CA PHE A 131 -9.71 -9.45 -14.26
C PHE A 131 -10.48 -9.99 -13.06
N ALA A 132 -11.50 -10.81 -13.32
CA ALA A 132 -12.31 -11.42 -12.27
C ALA A 132 -11.49 -12.31 -11.31
N ALA A 133 -10.56 -13.10 -11.85
CA ALA A 133 -9.69 -13.96 -11.03
C ALA A 133 -8.77 -13.15 -10.11
N VAL A 134 -8.15 -12.08 -10.61
CA VAL A 134 -7.26 -11.23 -9.81
C VAL A 134 -8.03 -10.50 -8.70
N TRP A 135 -9.20 -9.93 -9.00
CA TRP A 135 -10.04 -9.27 -7.99
C TRP A 135 -10.65 -10.24 -6.98
N ALA A 136 -10.90 -11.49 -7.36
CA ALA A 136 -11.36 -12.51 -6.43
C ALA A 136 -10.25 -13.00 -5.48
N ALA A 137 -8.99 -12.87 -5.87
CA ALA A 137 -7.82 -13.25 -5.06
C ALA A 137 -7.29 -12.12 -4.16
N ALA A 138 -7.66 -10.85 -4.40
CA ALA A 138 -7.22 -9.67 -3.67
C ALA A 138 -8.09 -9.42 -2.44
#